data_f558b7c05daa393585d62c16d7a31185
#
_entry.id   f558b7c05daa393585d62c16d7a31185
#
_cell.length_a   1.000
_cell.length_b   1.000
_cell.length_c   1.000
_cell.angle_alpha   90.00
_cell.angle_beta   90.00
_cell.angle_gamma   90.00
#
_symmetry.space_group_name_H-M   'P 1'
#
loop_
_entity.id
_entity.type
_entity.pdbx_description
1 polymer ?
#
loop_
_entity_poly.entity_id
_entity_poly.type
_entity_poly.pdbx_seq_one_letter_code
_entity_poly.pdbx_strand_id
1 'polypeptide(L)'
;FPPSNMWSTFLCARASTVALSFMNPFRTGKLVLFQVEYSHNWHYFEIPFFVLIGLFGGLYGEYVVRFNLQVQRFRRHRLATHGISEAVVLAALTAMIAYFNRFLSLDMTESLELLFRQCDGSSDSDVLCQSRMQWTMVLSLLIATAVRFVLVVLSYGAKVPAGIFIPSMAVGATFGRVVGIMVKALHSAYPTWRLFAVCQNDEPCVTPGTYAVLGAAAGLAGVTRITVAVVVIMFELTGALTYILPIMLVVGTAKSLADACGKGGISDRMSKLNGYPFLEDEDHAFGTNVGALIHHRPDVLYESGMTRADVDDLLTRGTYRGFPVVRSESDDTLIGYIARSDLRYALKQSPPVPFNNPVRFTPAGTEAFALASAQAHGEPTSMLSHTTTVTEQPREEDMEVTFSEDLDLGAWVDPTPLIVQPQTDLEVVSDMFKRMGPRAILVIEYGRLVGIVTIKDLLRYIAEMEHAYSPDETRVDFAIGTGELERLLEIAWDWLSDWARQLPFVQLSTRHMPFSMEPLR
;
A
#
# COMPACT_ATOMS: atom_id res chain seq x y z
N PHE A 1 -8.00 4.75 0.22
CA PHE A 1 -7.33 6.06 0.09
C PHE A 1 -8.38 7.13 -0.15
N PRO A 2 -8.39 8.25 0.59
CA PRO A 2 -9.34 9.33 0.34
C PRO A 2 -9.12 9.95 -1.06
N PRO A 3 -10.19 10.35 -1.77
CA PRO A 3 -10.11 10.91 -3.13
C PRO A 3 -9.17 12.13 -3.25
N SER A 4 -9.03 12.90 -2.17
CA SER A 4 -8.10 14.03 -2.11
C SER A 4 -6.64 13.63 -2.34
N ASN A 5 -6.22 12.45 -1.86
CA ASN A 5 -4.87 11.95 -2.06
C ASN A 5 -4.61 11.54 -3.51
N MET A 6 -5.63 11.05 -4.23
CA MET A 6 -5.50 10.73 -5.66
C MET A 6 -5.17 11.97 -6.48
N TRP A 7 -5.80 13.10 -6.18
CA TRP A 7 -5.53 14.35 -6.88
C TRP A 7 -4.11 14.85 -6.62
N SER A 8 -3.68 14.82 -5.37
CA SER A 8 -2.32 15.23 -4.98
C SER A 8 -1.23 14.34 -5.61
N THR A 9 -1.44 13.02 -5.64
CA THR A 9 -0.51 12.09 -6.28
C THR A 9 -0.47 12.27 -7.80
N PHE A 10 -1.61 12.54 -8.43
CA PHE A 10 -1.68 12.82 -9.87
C PHE A 10 -0.92 14.11 -10.23
N LEU A 11 -1.08 15.18 -9.47
CA LEU A 11 -0.33 16.43 -9.67
C LEU A 11 1.17 16.22 -9.48
N CYS A 12 1.57 15.48 -8.45
CA CYS A 12 2.97 15.14 -8.19
C CYS A 12 3.57 14.32 -9.35
N ALA A 13 2.85 13.31 -9.83
CA ALA A 13 3.27 12.49 -10.96
C ALA A 13 3.44 13.35 -12.24
N ARG A 14 2.48 14.24 -12.55
CA ARG A 14 2.59 15.16 -13.70
C ARG A 14 3.80 16.07 -13.58
N ALA A 15 4.02 16.69 -12.42
CA ALA A 15 5.17 17.58 -12.21
C ALA A 15 6.50 16.81 -12.39
N SER A 16 6.58 15.59 -11.86
CA SER A 16 7.73 14.71 -12.03
C SER A 16 7.98 14.36 -13.50
N THR A 17 6.92 14.00 -14.25
CA THR A 17 7.01 13.66 -15.67
C THR A 17 7.49 14.84 -16.50
N VAL A 18 6.98 16.05 -16.23
CA VAL A 18 7.42 17.29 -16.91
C VAL A 18 8.91 17.55 -16.61
N ALA A 19 9.34 17.42 -15.34
CA ALA A 19 10.74 17.60 -14.96
C ALA A 19 11.66 16.57 -15.65
N LEU A 20 11.27 15.30 -15.69
CA LEU A 20 12.01 14.24 -16.40
C LEU A 20 12.08 14.51 -17.91
N SER A 21 10.98 14.97 -18.52
CA SER A 21 10.95 15.34 -19.94
C SER A 21 11.93 16.48 -20.24
N PHE A 22 12.03 17.44 -19.34
CA PHE A 22 12.95 18.57 -19.48
C PHE A 22 14.42 18.15 -19.34
N MET A 23 14.69 17.21 -18.43
CA MET A 23 16.06 16.66 -18.24
C MET A 23 16.50 15.75 -19.37
N ASN A 24 15.58 15.15 -20.13
CA ASN A 24 15.80 14.20 -21.21
C ASN A 24 16.91 13.15 -20.86
N PRO A 25 16.75 12.37 -19.77
CA PRO A 25 17.79 11.50 -19.23
C PRO A 25 18.21 10.40 -20.21
N PHE A 26 17.29 9.96 -21.06
CA PHE A 26 17.53 8.90 -22.05
C PHE A 26 18.05 9.40 -23.40
N ARG A 27 18.14 10.72 -23.61
CA ARG A 27 18.58 11.37 -24.87
C ARG A 27 17.84 10.92 -26.13
N THR A 28 16.72 10.22 -25.98
CA THR A 28 15.90 9.68 -27.08
C THR A 28 14.78 10.64 -27.50
N GLY A 29 14.54 11.70 -26.73
CA GLY A 29 13.38 12.59 -26.89
C GLY A 29 12.04 11.97 -26.53
N LYS A 30 12.03 10.69 -26.14
CA LYS A 30 10.85 9.95 -25.67
C LYS A 30 11.04 9.56 -24.20
N LEU A 31 9.97 9.60 -23.41
CA LEU A 31 9.96 9.14 -22.00
C LEU A 31 9.79 7.63 -21.85
N VAL A 32 9.97 6.87 -22.92
CA VAL A 32 9.82 5.42 -22.94
C VAL A 32 11.10 4.79 -22.38
N LEU A 33 10.97 3.94 -21.36
CA LEU A 33 12.11 3.27 -20.73
C LEU A 33 12.73 2.22 -21.66
N PHE A 34 11.89 1.47 -22.39
CA PHE A 34 12.31 0.45 -23.36
C PHE A 34 11.78 0.84 -24.73
N GLN A 35 12.65 1.34 -25.61
CA GLN A 35 12.23 1.63 -26.98
C GLN A 35 12.20 0.33 -27.77
N VAL A 36 11.02 -0.21 -28.00
CA VAL A 36 10.81 -1.43 -28.76
C VAL A 36 9.95 -1.10 -29.98
N GLU A 37 10.50 -1.29 -31.17
CA GLU A 37 9.76 -1.18 -32.43
C GLU A 37 9.56 -2.58 -32.98
N TYR A 38 8.31 -3.04 -33.00
CA TYR A 38 7.94 -4.31 -33.62
C TYR A 38 7.30 -4.02 -34.97
N SER A 39 7.91 -4.54 -36.03
CA SER A 39 7.48 -4.34 -37.41
C SER A 39 6.27 -5.19 -37.80
N HIS A 40 5.94 -6.22 -37.02
CA HIS A 40 4.92 -7.22 -37.36
C HIS A 40 3.78 -7.25 -36.35
N ASN A 41 2.57 -7.55 -36.86
CA ASN A 41 1.39 -7.77 -36.04
C ASN A 41 1.36 -9.21 -35.51
N TRP A 42 0.66 -9.41 -34.39
CA TRP A 42 0.42 -10.73 -33.84
C TRP A 42 -0.60 -11.51 -34.66
N HIS A 43 -0.53 -12.85 -34.62
CA HIS A 43 -1.43 -13.76 -35.34
C HIS A 43 -2.27 -14.60 -34.39
N TYR A 44 -3.47 -15.01 -34.83
CA TYR A 44 -4.41 -15.80 -34.00
C TYR A 44 -3.85 -17.13 -33.51
N PHE A 45 -2.92 -17.76 -34.24
CA PHE A 45 -2.29 -19.01 -33.82
C PHE A 45 -1.39 -18.85 -32.58
N GLU A 46 -0.98 -17.64 -32.24
CA GLU A 46 -0.13 -17.34 -31.08
C GLU A 46 -0.92 -17.31 -29.77
N ILE A 47 -2.25 -17.18 -29.81
CA ILE A 47 -3.12 -17.08 -28.62
C ILE A 47 -2.91 -18.21 -27.62
N PRO A 48 -2.83 -19.51 -27.99
CA PRO A 48 -2.57 -20.59 -27.03
C PRO A 48 -1.25 -20.42 -26.27
N PHE A 49 -0.22 -19.90 -26.94
CA PHE A 49 1.09 -19.66 -26.32
C PHE A 49 1.02 -18.43 -25.38
N PHE A 50 0.22 -17.43 -25.72
CA PHE A 50 -0.04 -16.30 -24.83
C PHE A 50 -0.76 -16.74 -23.56
N VAL A 51 -1.77 -17.61 -23.67
CA VAL A 51 -2.44 -18.20 -22.52
C VAL A 51 -1.47 -18.99 -21.65
N LEU A 52 -0.57 -19.79 -22.26
CA LEU A 52 0.46 -20.53 -21.53
C LEU A 52 1.40 -19.60 -20.72
N ILE A 53 1.79 -18.47 -21.31
CA ILE A 53 2.57 -17.44 -20.59
C ILE A 53 1.76 -16.85 -19.44
N GLY A 54 0.47 -16.58 -19.65
CA GLY A 54 -0.43 -16.11 -18.61
C GLY A 54 -0.55 -17.10 -17.45
N LEU A 55 -0.72 -18.39 -17.76
CA LEU A 55 -0.77 -19.45 -16.74
C LEU A 55 0.53 -19.52 -15.93
N PHE A 56 1.67 -19.45 -16.59
CA PHE A 56 2.96 -19.36 -15.87
C PHE A 56 3.01 -18.14 -14.95
N GLY A 57 2.62 -16.95 -15.44
CA GLY A 57 2.63 -15.73 -14.65
C GLY A 57 1.73 -15.80 -13.41
N GLY A 58 0.56 -16.42 -13.54
CA GLY A 58 -0.36 -16.65 -12.41
C GLY A 58 0.22 -17.58 -11.35
N LEU A 59 0.77 -18.72 -11.75
CA LEU A 59 1.45 -19.66 -10.84
C LEU A 59 2.66 -19.03 -10.19
N TYR A 60 3.51 -18.36 -10.98
CA TYR A 60 4.67 -17.63 -10.49
C TYR A 60 4.26 -16.64 -9.39
N GLY A 61 3.22 -15.84 -9.65
CA GLY A 61 2.74 -14.84 -8.71
C GLY A 61 2.30 -15.45 -7.39
N GLU A 62 1.48 -16.50 -7.39
CA GLU A 62 1.03 -17.17 -6.17
C GLU A 62 2.19 -17.78 -5.36
N TYR A 63 3.12 -18.47 -6.04
CA TYR A 63 4.27 -19.07 -5.36
C TYR A 63 5.21 -18.02 -4.76
N VAL A 64 5.46 -16.91 -5.49
CA VAL A 64 6.27 -15.79 -4.95
C VAL A 64 5.62 -15.24 -3.68
N VAL A 65 4.33 -14.94 -3.74
CA VAL A 65 3.61 -14.39 -2.57
C VAL A 65 3.67 -15.35 -1.40
N ARG A 66 3.39 -16.63 -1.64
CA ARG A 66 3.36 -17.67 -0.61
C ARG A 66 4.71 -17.85 0.06
N PHE A 67 5.78 -18.04 -0.71
CA PHE A 67 7.12 -18.25 -0.17
C PHE A 67 7.70 -16.99 0.47
N ASN A 68 7.44 -15.81 -0.11
CA ASN A 68 7.90 -14.57 0.48
C ASN A 68 7.29 -14.32 1.86
N LEU A 69 5.99 -14.60 2.06
CA LEU A 69 5.36 -14.49 3.38
C LEU A 69 6.00 -15.42 4.42
N GLN A 70 6.44 -16.61 4.03
CA GLN A 70 7.18 -17.52 4.92
C GLN A 70 8.54 -16.92 5.30
N VAL A 71 9.28 -16.40 4.32
CA VAL A 71 10.55 -15.70 4.56
C VAL A 71 10.37 -14.50 5.48
N GLN A 72 9.27 -13.72 5.31
CA GLN A 72 8.98 -12.57 6.17
C GLN A 72 8.68 -12.95 7.62
N ARG A 73 8.00 -14.07 7.86
CA ARG A 73 7.78 -14.59 9.23
C ARG A 73 9.10 -14.99 9.87
N PHE A 74 9.93 -15.73 9.15
CA PHE A 74 11.26 -16.11 9.59
C PHE A 74 12.12 -14.89 9.95
N ARG A 75 12.11 -13.85 9.11
CA ARG A 75 12.80 -12.58 9.36
C ARG A 75 12.36 -11.90 10.63
N ARG A 76 11.06 -11.83 10.89
CA ARG A 76 10.53 -11.23 12.12
C ARG A 76 10.96 -11.97 13.35
N HIS A 77 11.05 -13.29 13.27
CA HIS A 77 11.37 -14.13 14.42
C HIS A 77 12.87 -14.18 14.72
N ARG A 78 13.70 -14.36 13.68
CA ARG A 78 15.14 -14.61 13.85
C ARG A 78 16.06 -13.45 13.46
N LEU A 79 15.68 -12.62 12.48
CA LEU A 79 16.53 -11.56 11.93
C LEU A 79 16.12 -10.14 12.34
N ALA A 80 15.23 -9.98 13.32
CA ALA A 80 14.73 -8.66 13.73
C ALA A 80 15.84 -7.65 14.06
N THR A 81 16.94 -8.10 14.67
CA THR A 81 18.09 -7.29 15.09
C THR A 81 19.23 -7.25 14.07
N HIS A 82 19.25 -8.12 13.06
CA HIS A 82 20.38 -8.35 12.16
C HIS A 82 20.14 -7.85 10.72
N GLY A 83 19.36 -6.78 10.51
CA GLY A 83 18.95 -6.33 9.19
C GLY A 83 20.09 -5.92 8.25
N ILE A 84 21.18 -5.34 8.78
CA ILE A 84 22.34 -4.94 7.97
C ILE A 84 23.13 -6.19 7.51
N SER A 85 23.38 -7.13 8.40
CA SER A 85 24.10 -8.37 8.07
C SER A 85 23.32 -9.22 7.07
N GLU A 86 21.99 -9.27 7.17
CA GLU A 86 21.11 -9.91 6.19
C GLU A 86 21.30 -9.31 4.79
N ALA A 87 21.26 -7.99 4.69
CA ALA A 87 21.41 -7.30 3.41
C ALA A 87 22.79 -7.56 2.78
N VAL A 88 23.86 -7.54 3.58
CA VAL A 88 25.22 -7.83 3.10
C VAL A 88 25.37 -9.27 2.62
N VAL A 89 24.86 -10.24 3.37
CA VAL A 89 24.89 -11.65 3.00
C VAL A 89 24.08 -11.91 1.74
N LEU A 90 22.90 -11.31 1.63
CA LEU A 90 22.04 -11.44 0.46
C LEU A 90 22.71 -10.83 -0.79
N ALA A 91 23.34 -9.66 -0.65
CA ALA A 91 24.09 -9.03 -1.75
C ALA A 91 25.30 -9.88 -2.20
N ALA A 92 26.06 -10.43 -1.26
CA ALA A 92 27.20 -11.30 -1.56
C ALA A 92 26.73 -12.59 -2.25
N LEU A 93 25.65 -13.20 -1.77
CA LEU A 93 25.06 -14.40 -2.38
C LEU A 93 24.56 -14.13 -3.79
N THR A 94 23.84 -13.03 -4.01
CA THR A 94 23.38 -12.62 -5.35
C THR A 94 24.54 -12.38 -6.31
N ALA A 95 25.58 -11.70 -5.87
CA ALA A 95 26.76 -11.45 -6.70
C ALA A 95 27.48 -12.75 -7.08
N MET A 96 27.62 -13.67 -6.12
CA MET A 96 28.25 -14.98 -6.37
C MET A 96 27.45 -15.81 -7.39
N ILE A 97 26.12 -15.87 -7.25
CA ILE A 97 25.24 -16.62 -8.17
C ILE A 97 25.20 -15.95 -9.54
N ALA A 98 25.14 -14.61 -9.58
CA ALA A 98 25.07 -13.84 -10.82
C ALA A 98 26.33 -14.04 -11.70
N TYR A 99 27.47 -14.31 -11.10
CA TYR A 99 28.73 -14.54 -11.83
C TYR A 99 28.67 -15.71 -12.83
N PHE A 100 27.91 -16.76 -12.53
CA PHE A 100 27.84 -17.97 -13.35
C PHE A 100 26.93 -17.86 -14.58
N ASN A 101 26.07 -16.85 -14.66
CA ASN A 101 25.12 -16.70 -15.78
C ASN A 101 25.13 -15.27 -16.31
N ARG A 102 25.41 -15.09 -17.60
CA ARG A 102 25.47 -13.80 -18.26
C ARG A 102 24.18 -12.97 -18.11
N PHE A 103 23.00 -13.62 -18.14
CA PHE A 103 21.72 -12.91 -17.97
C PHE A 103 21.47 -12.46 -16.53
N LEU A 104 22.12 -13.08 -15.55
CA LEU A 104 22.04 -12.68 -14.14
C LEU A 104 23.08 -11.60 -13.80
N SER A 105 24.18 -11.51 -14.54
CA SER A 105 25.24 -10.52 -14.29
C SER A 105 24.90 -9.12 -14.82
N LEU A 106 23.98 -9.03 -15.79
CA LEU A 106 23.48 -7.76 -16.30
C LEU A 106 22.54 -7.11 -15.29
N ASP A 107 22.50 -5.78 -15.27
CA ASP A 107 21.45 -5.05 -14.54
C ASP A 107 20.05 -5.48 -15.02
N MET A 108 19.06 -5.44 -14.13
CA MET A 108 17.72 -5.94 -14.47
C MET A 108 17.07 -5.15 -15.60
N THR A 109 17.30 -3.85 -15.66
CA THR A 109 16.78 -2.98 -16.73
C THR A 109 17.45 -3.27 -18.06
N GLU A 110 18.76 -3.40 -18.08
CA GLU A 110 19.54 -3.77 -19.27
C GLU A 110 19.17 -5.19 -19.76
N SER A 111 19.00 -6.12 -18.83
CA SER A 111 18.52 -7.47 -19.13
C SER A 111 17.13 -7.47 -19.79
N LEU A 112 16.20 -6.62 -19.30
CA LEU A 112 14.87 -6.48 -19.90
C LEU A 112 14.93 -5.88 -21.30
N GLU A 113 15.74 -4.82 -21.50
CA GLU A 113 15.95 -4.22 -22.81
C GLU A 113 16.48 -5.25 -23.82
N LEU A 114 17.49 -6.02 -23.43
CA LEU A 114 18.04 -7.09 -24.26
C LEU A 114 16.99 -8.17 -24.62
N LEU A 115 16.15 -8.55 -23.64
CA LEU A 115 15.10 -9.55 -23.85
C LEU A 115 13.96 -9.05 -24.74
N PHE A 116 13.66 -7.75 -24.71
CA PHE A 116 12.60 -7.16 -25.54
C PHE A 116 13.04 -6.87 -26.96
N ARG A 117 14.36 -6.73 -27.20
CA ARG A 117 14.89 -6.40 -28.52
C ARG A 117 14.54 -7.45 -29.58
N GLN A 118 14.19 -6.98 -30.77
CA GLN A 118 13.98 -7.81 -31.94
C GLN A 118 15.34 -8.18 -32.59
N CYS A 119 15.44 -9.40 -33.10
CA CYS A 119 16.63 -9.86 -33.84
C CYS A 119 16.45 -9.53 -35.33
N ASP A 120 16.92 -8.38 -35.74
CA ASP A 120 16.89 -7.94 -37.14
C ASP A 120 18.23 -8.29 -37.78
N GLY A 121 18.51 -9.51 -38.11
CA GLY A 121 19.60 -10.04 -38.96
C GLY A 121 20.90 -9.23 -39.23
N SER A 122 20.97 -7.99 -38.78
CA SER A 122 22.02 -7.02 -39.09
C SER A 122 23.15 -6.91 -38.05
N SER A 123 23.00 -7.51 -36.87
CA SER A 123 24.06 -7.53 -35.84
C SER A 123 24.41 -8.96 -35.44
N ASP A 124 25.40 -9.52 -36.10
CA ASP A 124 26.03 -10.84 -35.81
C ASP A 124 26.67 -10.89 -34.40
N SER A 125 26.71 -9.79 -33.69
CA SER A 125 27.32 -9.65 -32.35
C SER A 125 26.43 -10.06 -31.21
N ASP A 126 25.10 -10.09 -31.37
CA ASP A 126 24.17 -10.42 -30.29
C ASP A 126 24.00 -11.94 -30.15
N VAL A 127 24.58 -12.48 -29.09
CA VAL A 127 24.54 -13.90 -28.72
C VAL A 127 23.11 -14.47 -28.69
N LEU A 128 22.11 -13.61 -28.41
CA LEU A 128 20.68 -13.97 -28.33
C LEU A 128 20.06 -14.30 -29.70
N CYS A 129 20.66 -13.83 -30.80
CA CYS A 129 20.13 -13.94 -32.16
C CYS A 129 20.81 -15.05 -32.97
N GLN A 130 21.87 -15.71 -32.46
CA GLN A 130 22.55 -16.79 -33.14
C GLN A 130 21.72 -18.07 -33.17
N SER A 131 21.29 -18.47 -34.36
CA SER A 131 20.50 -19.69 -34.60
C SER A 131 21.20 -20.99 -34.19
N ARG A 132 22.54 -21.01 -34.18
CA ARG A 132 23.35 -22.21 -33.93
C ARG A 132 23.36 -22.68 -32.46
N MET A 133 23.00 -21.81 -31.49
CA MET A 133 23.05 -22.10 -30.06
C MET A 133 21.69 -21.98 -29.34
N GLN A 134 20.57 -22.08 -30.04
CA GLN A 134 19.24 -21.83 -29.50
C GLN A 134 18.90 -22.64 -28.23
N TRP A 135 19.26 -23.94 -28.20
CA TRP A 135 18.97 -24.80 -27.04
C TRP A 135 19.80 -24.45 -25.80
N THR A 136 21.06 -24.07 -26.01
CA THR A 136 21.91 -23.60 -24.90
C THR A 136 21.37 -22.29 -24.31
N MET A 137 20.83 -21.40 -25.16
CA MET A 137 20.20 -20.17 -24.74
C MET A 137 18.90 -20.43 -23.97
N VAL A 138 18.05 -21.34 -24.46
CA VAL A 138 16.81 -21.74 -23.75
C VAL A 138 17.14 -22.26 -22.36
N LEU A 139 18.14 -23.15 -22.24
CA LEU A 139 18.54 -23.69 -20.94
C LEU A 139 19.09 -22.60 -20.00
N SER A 140 19.94 -21.70 -20.54
CA SER A 140 20.48 -20.57 -19.76
C SER A 140 19.40 -19.64 -19.26
N LEU A 141 18.40 -19.32 -20.09
CA LEU A 141 17.25 -18.48 -19.71
C LEU A 141 16.34 -19.18 -18.70
N LEU A 142 16.12 -20.50 -18.82
CA LEU A 142 15.36 -21.27 -17.83
C LEU A 142 16.05 -21.29 -16.46
N ILE A 143 17.37 -21.50 -16.45
CA ILE A 143 18.17 -21.42 -15.22
C ILE A 143 18.08 -20.00 -14.63
N ALA A 144 18.22 -18.97 -15.48
CA ALA A 144 18.08 -17.58 -15.02
C ALA A 144 16.68 -17.29 -14.45
N THR A 145 15.63 -17.84 -15.06
CA THR A 145 14.24 -17.72 -14.55
C THR A 145 14.12 -18.34 -13.16
N ALA A 146 14.61 -19.57 -12.98
CA ALA A 146 14.54 -20.29 -11.70
C ALA A 146 15.35 -19.58 -10.59
N VAL A 147 16.56 -19.15 -10.92
CA VAL A 147 17.42 -18.43 -9.97
C VAL A 147 16.81 -17.08 -9.58
N ARG A 148 16.35 -16.30 -10.56
CA ARG A 148 15.66 -15.02 -10.30
C ARG A 148 14.42 -15.20 -9.44
N PHE A 149 13.64 -16.26 -9.67
CA PHE A 149 12.48 -16.58 -8.83
C PHE A 149 12.89 -16.71 -7.36
N VAL A 150 13.91 -17.50 -7.05
CA VAL A 150 14.40 -17.68 -5.69
C VAL A 150 14.93 -16.37 -5.10
N LEU A 151 15.71 -15.62 -5.88
CA LEU A 151 16.26 -14.34 -5.45
C LEU A 151 15.16 -13.31 -5.15
N VAL A 152 14.09 -13.24 -5.95
CA VAL A 152 12.95 -12.34 -5.72
C VAL A 152 12.26 -12.70 -4.40
N VAL A 153 12.00 -13.98 -4.16
CA VAL A 153 11.40 -14.46 -2.90
C VAL A 153 12.24 -14.07 -1.69
N LEU A 154 13.57 -14.21 -1.80
CA LEU A 154 14.49 -13.89 -0.70
C LEU A 154 14.75 -12.39 -0.53
N SER A 155 14.76 -11.61 -1.60
CA SER A 155 15.14 -10.18 -1.54
C SER A 155 14.00 -9.29 -1.13
N TYR A 156 12.77 -9.59 -1.54
CA TYR A 156 11.63 -8.72 -1.27
C TYR A 156 11.29 -8.70 0.23
N GLY A 157 11.14 -7.48 0.76
CA GLY A 157 10.83 -7.23 2.17
C GLY A 157 12.03 -7.34 3.11
N ALA A 158 13.27 -7.39 2.60
CA ALA A 158 14.48 -7.14 3.40
C ALA A 158 14.43 -5.70 3.99
N LYS A 159 15.19 -5.44 5.05
CA LYS A 159 15.27 -4.10 5.68
C LYS A 159 15.97 -3.04 4.80
N VAL A 160 16.05 -3.30 3.52
CA VAL A 160 16.55 -2.39 2.48
C VAL A 160 15.42 -2.13 1.49
N PRO A 161 15.23 -0.89 1.00
CA PRO A 161 14.22 -0.59 0.00
C PRO A 161 14.43 -1.46 -1.25
N ALA A 162 13.47 -2.35 -1.54
CA ALA A 162 13.50 -3.24 -2.69
C ALA A 162 12.12 -3.25 -3.36
N GLY A 163 12.10 -2.91 -4.66
CA GLY A 163 10.91 -2.98 -5.48
C GLY A 163 10.64 -4.40 -5.97
N ILE A 164 9.37 -4.75 -6.18
CA ILE A 164 8.99 -6.06 -6.74
C ILE A 164 8.64 -5.98 -8.24
N PHE A 165 8.39 -4.79 -8.78
CA PHE A 165 7.92 -4.61 -10.15
C PHE A 165 8.93 -5.10 -11.18
N ILE A 166 10.13 -4.49 -11.23
CA ILE A 166 11.17 -4.84 -12.21
C ILE A 166 11.64 -6.29 -12.07
N PRO A 167 11.91 -6.82 -10.86
CA PRO A 167 12.26 -8.23 -10.70
C PRO A 167 11.20 -9.21 -11.21
N SER A 168 9.91 -8.94 -10.95
CA SER A 168 8.81 -9.78 -11.43
C SER A 168 8.68 -9.73 -12.96
N MET A 169 8.84 -8.54 -13.55
CA MET A 169 8.91 -8.37 -15.00
C MET A 169 10.08 -9.16 -15.61
N ALA A 170 11.24 -9.14 -14.97
CA ALA A 170 12.43 -9.83 -15.46
C ALA A 170 12.28 -11.37 -15.46
N VAL A 171 11.63 -11.92 -14.41
CA VAL A 171 11.31 -13.37 -14.37
C VAL A 171 10.31 -13.74 -15.46
N GLY A 172 9.25 -12.95 -15.61
CA GLY A 172 8.27 -13.16 -16.66
C GLY A 172 8.86 -13.03 -18.07
N ALA A 173 9.70 -12.00 -18.30
CA ALA A 173 10.36 -11.77 -19.58
C ALA A 173 11.30 -12.91 -20.00
N THR A 174 12.08 -13.44 -19.06
CA THR A 174 12.98 -14.58 -19.37
C THR A 174 12.18 -15.80 -19.78
N PHE A 175 11.09 -16.13 -19.09
CA PHE A 175 10.22 -17.24 -19.47
C PHE A 175 9.49 -16.97 -20.79
N GLY A 176 8.93 -15.77 -20.98
CA GLY A 176 8.29 -15.38 -22.24
C GLY A 176 9.24 -15.51 -23.43
N ARG A 177 10.50 -15.06 -23.28
CA ARG A 177 11.53 -15.22 -24.32
C ARG A 177 11.81 -16.67 -24.65
N VAL A 178 11.86 -17.55 -23.65
CA VAL A 178 12.02 -19.01 -23.85
C VAL A 178 10.88 -19.55 -24.71
N VAL A 179 9.63 -19.23 -24.37
CA VAL A 179 8.46 -19.66 -25.14
C VAL A 179 8.54 -19.12 -26.57
N GLY A 180 8.89 -17.83 -26.76
CA GLY A 180 9.04 -17.25 -28.09
C GLY A 180 10.12 -17.93 -28.94
N ILE A 181 11.27 -18.29 -28.35
CA ILE A 181 12.33 -19.05 -29.06
C ILE A 181 11.83 -20.46 -29.43
N MET A 182 11.10 -21.12 -28.53
CA MET A 182 10.53 -22.45 -28.81
C MET A 182 9.49 -22.40 -29.93
N VAL A 183 8.60 -21.39 -29.93
CA VAL A 183 7.60 -21.22 -31.01
C VAL A 183 8.28 -20.91 -32.33
N LYS A 184 9.33 -20.08 -32.36
CA LYS A 184 10.15 -19.81 -33.55
C LYS A 184 10.83 -21.08 -34.07
N ALA A 185 11.40 -21.88 -33.17
CA ALA A 185 12.01 -23.16 -33.52
C ALA A 185 10.99 -24.17 -34.09
N LEU A 186 9.80 -24.21 -33.50
CA LEU A 186 8.68 -25.04 -33.97
C LEU A 186 8.23 -24.64 -35.39
N HIS A 187 8.10 -23.34 -35.65
CA HIS A 187 7.80 -22.82 -36.97
C HIS A 187 8.91 -23.22 -38.01
N SER A 188 10.17 -23.08 -37.64
CA SER A 188 11.29 -23.46 -38.53
C SER A 188 11.35 -24.96 -38.81
N ALA A 189 10.92 -25.80 -37.84
CA ALA A 189 10.92 -27.26 -38.02
C ALA A 189 9.73 -27.76 -38.86
N TYR A 190 8.58 -27.10 -38.78
CA TYR A 190 7.32 -27.53 -39.42
C TYR A 190 6.62 -26.38 -40.18
N PRO A 191 7.25 -25.78 -41.22
CA PRO A 191 6.70 -24.61 -41.92
C PRO A 191 5.40 -24.91 -42.68
N THR A 192 5.16 -26.16 -43.05
CA THR A 192 3.96 -26.59 -43.79
C THR A 192 2.76 -26.94 -42.94
N TRP A 193 2.89 -26.78 -41.61
CA TRP A 193 1.77 -27.12 -40.72
C TRP A 193 0.63 -26.11 -40.88
N ARG A 194 -0.62 -26.59 -40.91
CA ARG A 194 -1.81 -25.72 -41.05
C ARG A 194 -1.86 -24.55 -40.06
N LEU A 195 -1.26 -24.72 -38.90
CA LEU A 195 -1.15 -23.70 -37.87
C LEU A 195 -0.39 -22.46 -38.34
N PHE A 196 0.65 -22.66 -39.16
CA PHE A 196 1.52 -21.62 -39.69
C PHE A 196 1.18 -21.17 -41.12
N ALA A 197 0.01 -21.57 -41.64
CA ALA A 197 -0.40 -21.22 -43.02
C ALA A 197 -0.49 -19.68 -43.24
N VAL A 198 -0.74 -18.91 -42.17
CA VAL A 198 -0.81 -17.43 -42.20
C VAL A 198 0.57 -16.81 -42.34
N CYS A 199 1.65 -17.51 -41.97
CA CYS A 199 3.02 -17.02 -41.97
C CYS A 199 3.70 -17.04 -43.37
N GLN A 200 3.04 -17.57 -44.40
CA GLN A 200 3.68 -17.74 -45.73
C GLN A 200 4.04 -16.43 -46.42
N ASN A 201 3.47 -15.30 -46.02
CA ASN A 201 3.70 -13.99 -46.61
C ASN A 201 4.46 -13.00 -45.69
N ASP A 202 4.68 -13.36 -44.42
CA ASP A 202 5.31 -12.50 -43.43
C ASP A 202 6.59 -13.15 -42.86
N GLU A 203 7.77 -12.69 -43.25
CA GLU A 203 9.04 -13.03 -42.61
C GLU A 203 9.60 -11.80 -41.89
N PRO A 204 9.89 -11.87 -40.60
CA PRO A 204 9.79 -12.98 -39.64
C PRO A 204 8.41 -13.06 -38.94
N CYS A 205 7.69 -14.17 -39.11
CA CYS A 205 6.34 -14.36 -38.58
C CYS A 205 6.25 -14.38 -37.03
N VAL A 206 7.25 -14.90 -36.36
CA VAL A 206 7.28 -14.99 -34.89
C VAL A 206 8.44 -14.15 -34.34
N THR A 207 8.13 -13.19 -33.49
CA THR A 207 9.11 -12.31 -32.84
C THR A 207 9.27 -12.69 -31.36
N PRO A 208 10.38 -13.34 -30.94
CA PRO A 208 10.54 -13.74 -29.54
C PRO A 208 10.56 -12.58 -28.54
N GLY A 209 10.86 -11.34 -28.98
CA GLY A 209 10.80 -10.14 -28.16
C GLY A 209 9.40 -9.82 -27.65
N THR A 210 8.38 -10.00 -28.48
CA THR A 210 6.98 -9.77 -28.08
C THR A 210 6.53 -10.73 -26.99
N TYR A 211 6.94 -11.99 -27.07
CA TYR A 211 6.70 -13.00 -26.03
C TYR A 211 7.34 -12.63 -24.70
N ALA A 212 8.53 -12.00 -24.74
CA ALA A 212 9.18 -11.50 -23.53
C ALA A 212 8.40 -10.35 -22.88
N VAL A 213 7.85 -9.42 -23.67
CA VAL A 213 6.97 -8.33 -23.16
C VAL A 213 5.70 -8.91 -22.52
N LEU A 214 5.06 -9.87 -23.20
CA LEU A 214 3.89 -10.56 -22.68
C LEU A 214 4.20 -11.31 -21.37
N GLY A 215 5.36 -11.97 -21.32
CA GLY A 215 5.84 -12.63 -20.12
C GLY A 215 6.08 -11.67 -18.96
N ALA A 216 6.67 -10.51 -19.22
CA ALA A 216 6.86 -9.46 -18.22
C ALA A 216 5.51 -8.99 -17.65
N ALA A 217 4.51 -8.76 -18.50
CA ALA A 217 3.16 -8.41 -18.11
C ALA A 217 2.53 -9.50 -17.23
N ALA A 218 2.65 -10.77 -17.64
CA ALA A 218 2.14 -11.92 -16.90
C ALA A 218 2.75 -12.04 -15.50
N GLY A 219 4.07 -11.93 -15.39
CA GLY A 219 4.78 -12.02 -14.12
C GLY A 219 4.39 -10.92 -13.15
N LEU A 220 4.29 -9.68 -13.64
CA LEU A 220 3.86 -8.54 -12.86
C LEU A 220 2.40 -8.65 -12.40
N ALA A 221 1.49 -9.02 -13.31
CA ALA A 221 0.07 -9.18 -13.01
C ALA A 221 -0.18 -10.31 -12.01
N GLY A 222 0.53 -11.42 -12.12
CA GLY A 222 0.40 -12.55 -11.20
C GLY A 222 0.77 -12.20 -9.77
N VAL A 223 1.84 -11.42 -9.55
CA VAL A 223 2.30 -11.02 -8.21
C VAL A 223 1.44 -9.92 -7.61
N THR A 224 1.11 -8.89 -8.40
CA THR A 224 0.39 -7.70 -7.92
C THR A 224 -1.12 -7.85 -7.94
N ARG A 225 -1.64 -8.73 -8.81
CA ARG A 225 -3.07 -8.93 -9.13
C ARG A 225 -3.79 -7.69 -9.66
N ILE A 226 -3.02 -6.69 -10.08
CA ILE A 226 -3.55 -5.49 -10.73
C ILE A 226 -3.65 -5.78 -12.23
N THR A 227 -4.78 -5.46 -12.86
CA THR A 227 -5.01 -5.76 -14.29
C THR A 227 -4.78 -4.54 -15.18
N VAL A 228 -5.69 -3.58 -15.13
CA VAL A 228 -5.70 -2.43 -16.04
C VAL A 228 -4.41 -1.61 -15.94
N ALA A 229 -3.96 -1.35 -14.71
CA ALA A 229 -2.74 -0.58 -14.51
C ALA A 229 -1.50 -1.28 -15.07
N VAL A 230 -1.42 -2.63 -14.98
CA VAL A 230 -0.30 -3.38 -15.57
C VAL A 230 -0.30 -3.27 -17.09
N VAL A 231 -1.48 -3.37 -17.74
CA VAL A 231 -1.60 -3.18 -19.20
C VAL A 231 -1.12 -1.79 -19.61
N VAL A 232 -1.55 -0.75 -18.89
CA VAL A 232 -1.14 0.63 -19.16
C VAL A 232 0.35 0.83 -18.93
N ILE A 233 0.90 0.28 -17.82
CA ILE A 233 2.34 0.35 -17.52
C ILE A 233 3.15 -0.31 -18.63
N MET A 234 2.77 -1.49 -19.08
CA MET A 234 3.49 -2.20 -20.15
C MET A 234 3.43 -1.45 -21.47
N PHE A 235 2.26 -0.89 -21.81
CA PHE A 235 2.11 -0.03 -22.97
C PHE A 235 2.99 1.22 -22.88
N GLU A 236 3.01 1.89 -21.73
CA GLU A 236 3.76 3.12 -21.54
C GLU A 236 5.28 2.87 -21.55
N LEU A 237 5.73 1.74 -21.00
CA LEU A 237 7.13 1.33 -20.98
C LEU A 237 7.65 0.92 -22.35
N THR A 238 6.82 0.32 -23.20
CA THR A 238 7.24 -0.25 -24.50
C THR A 238 6.83 0.60 -25.71
N GLY A 239 5.78 1.41 -25.57
CA GLY A 239 5.20 2.18 -26.67
C GLY A 239 4.46 1.34 -27.73
N ALA A 240 4.31 0.03 -27.53
CA ALA A 240 3.78 -0.92 -28.50
C ALA A 240 2.24 -1.04 -28.40
N LEU A 241 1.51 -0.15 -29.08
CA LEU A 241 0.03 -0.12 -29.11
C LEU A 241 -0.61 -1.38 -29.72
N THR A 242 0.04 -1.98 -30.71
CA THR A 242 -0.50 -3.16 -31.43
C THR A 242 -0.67 -4.40 -30.55
N TYR A 243 0.06 -4.46 -29.42
CA TYR A 243 0.07 -5.60 -28.51
C TYR A 243 -0.84 -5.43 -27.28
N ILE A 244 -1.67 -4.38 -27.22
CA ILE A 244 -2.58 -4.15 -26.09
C ILE A 244 -3.51 -5.35 -25.87
N LEU A 245 -4.13 -5.88 -26.94
CA LEU A 245 -5.05 -7.04 -26.82
C LEU A 245 -4.35 -8.30 -26.29
N PRO A 246 -3.20 -8.75 -26.87
CA PRO A 246 -2.42 -9.84 -26.29
C PRO A 246 -2.01 -9.61 -24.83
N ILE A 247 -1.58 -8.40 -24.45
CA ILE A 247 -1.23 -8.07 -23.06
C ILE A 247 -2.47 -8.22 -22.15
N MET A 248 -3.63 -7.70 -22.55
CA MET A 248 -4.88 -7.85 -21.79
C MET A 248 -5.25 -9.32 -21.58
N LEU A 249 -5.12 -10.15 -22.62
CA LEU A 249 -5.39 -11.58 -22.53
C LEU A 249 -4.46 -12.27 -21.52
N VAL A 250 -3.16 -12.00 -21.62
CA VAL A 250 -2.14 -12.61 -20.75
C VAL A 250 -2.30 -12.15 -19.30
N VAL A 251 -2.55 -10.86 -19.08
CA VAL A 251 -2.80 -10.29 -17.74
C VAL A 251 -4.10 -10.88 -17.14
N GLY A 252 -5.17 -10.98 -17.95
CA GLY A 252 -6.43 -11.56 -17.52
C GLY A 252 -6.29 -13.03 -17.12
N THR A 253 -5.59 -13.84 -17.92
CA THR A 253 -5.34 -15.26 -17.61
C THR A 253 -4.44 -15.43 -16.39
N ALA A 254 -3.39 -14.61 -16.25
CA ALA A 254 -2.50 -14.63 -15.09
C ALA A 254 -3.24 -14.31 -13.80
N LYS A 255 -4.06 -13.25 -13.82
CA LYS A 255 -4.89 -12.90 -12.65
C LYS A 255 -5.89 -13.99 -12.31
N SER A 256 -6.65 -14.47 -13.30
CA SER A 256 -7.68 -15.50 -13.07
C SER A 256 -7.10 -16.76 -12.41
N LEU A 257 -5.93 -17.22 -12.86
CA LEU A 257 -5.26 -18.36 -12.25
C LEU A 257 -4.72 -18.04 -10.85
N ALA A 258 -4.12 -16.85 -10.67
CA ALA A 258 -3.61 -16.45 -9.37
C ALA A 258 -4.75 -16.34 -8.33
N ASP A 259 -5.92 -15.81 -8.72
CA ASP A 259 -7.10 -15.71 -7.86
C ASP A 259 -7.72 -17.09 -7.56
N ALA A 260 -7.66 -18.03 -8.50
CA ALA A 260 -8.09 -19.41 -8.27
C ALA A 260 -7.19 -20.18 -7.31
N CYS A 261 -5.88 -19.89 -7.29
CA CYS A 261 -4.90 -20.56 -6.45
C CYS A 261 -4.74 -19.94 -5.04
N GLY A 262 -5.15 -18.70 -4.85
CA GLY A 262 -5.00 -18.00 -3.57
C GLY A 262 -5.76 -16.68 -3.51
N LYS A 263 -5.91 -16.11 -2.31
CA LYS A 263 -6.63 -14.85 -2.07
C LYS A 263 -5.66 -13.67 -1.91
N GLY A 264 -5.87 -12.58 -2.68
CA GLY A 264 -5.17 -11.30 -2.56
C GLY A 264 -3.73 -11.26 -3.09
N GLY A 265 -3.31 -10.09 -3.57
CA GLY A 265 -1.95 -9.82 -4.07
C GLY A 265 -0.90 -9.74 -2.96
N ILE A 266 0.36 -9.53 -3.35
CA ILE A 266 1.46 -9.42 -2.37
C ILE A 266 1.26 -8.27 -1.38
N SER A 267 0.73 -7.14 -1.85
CA SER A 267 0.48 -5.97 -1.01
C SER A 267 -0.58 -6.24 0.06
N ASP A 268 -1.66 -6.92 -0.31
CA ASP A 268 -2.79 -7.23 0.59
C ASP A 268 -2.35 -8.21 1.67
N ARG A 269 -1.69 -9.30 1.26
CA ARG A 269 -1.17 -10.31 2.19
C ARG A 269 -0.07 -9.76 3.10
N MET A 270 0.78 -8.86 2.58
CA MET A 270 1.81 -8.22 3.38
C MET A 270 1.19 -7.24 4.41
N SER A 271 0.16 -6.50 4.03
CA SER A 271 -0.60 -5.61 4.92
C SER A 271 -1.26 -6.39 6.06
N LYS A 272 -1.89 -7.53 5.75
CA LYS A 272 -2.45 -8.45 6.75
C LYS A 272 -1.34 -9.00 7.67
N LEU A 273 -0.22 -9.46 7.12
CA LEU A 273 0.91 -9.94 7.90
C LEU A 273 1.47 -8.85 8.83
N ASN A 274 1.51 -7.59 8.39
CA ASN A 274 1.99 -6.45 9.18
C ASN A 274 0.99 -5.98 10.23
N GLY A 275 -0.26 -6.49 10.21
CA GLY A 275 -1.32 -6.05 11.12
C GLY A 275 -1.78 -4.61 10.84
N TYR A 276 -1.56 -4.12 9.62
CA TYR A 276 -2.10 -2.82 9.24
C TYR A 276 -3.62 -2.92 9.09
N PRO A 277 -4.38 -1.92 9.58
CA PRO A 277 -5.82 -1.89 9.42
C PRO A 277 -6.16 -1.73 7.94
N PHE A 278 -6.64 -2.79 7.33
CA PHE A 278 -7.07 -2.84 5.94
C PHE A 278 -8.51 -3.38 5.90
N LEU A 279 -9.42 -2.56 5.40
CA LEU A 279 -10.81 -2.95 5.19
C LEU A 279 -10.93 -3.51 3.78
N GLU A 280 -11.31 -4.79 3.66
CA GLU A 280 -11.51 -5.46 2.38
C GLU A 280 -12.75 -4.89 1.65
N ASP A 281 -12.71 -4.95 0.32
CA ASP A 281 -13.81 -4.48 -0.53
C ASP A 281 -14.97 -5.49 -0.58
N GLU A 282 -14.80 -6.67 0.05
CA GLU A 282 -15.82 -7.70 0.14
C GLU A 282 -16.98 -7.22 1.01
N ASP A 283 -18.19 -7.44 0.56
CA ASP A 283 -19.40 -7.13 1.31
C ASP A 283 -19.62 -8.21 2.36
N HIS A 284 -19.40 -7.85 3.61
CA HIS A 284 -19.67 -8.72 4.75
C HIS A 284 -21.11 -8.50 5.21
N ALA A 285 -21.91 -9.56 5.24
CA ALA A 285 -23.20 -9.53 5.91
C ALA A 285 -23.01 -9.78 7.40
N PHE A 286 -23.03 -8.71 8.20
CA PHE A 286 -22.82 -8.81 9.64
C PHE A 286 -24.08 -9.23 10.41
N GLY A 287 -25.27 -8.85 9.92
CA GLY A 287 -26.55 -9.12 10.57
C GLY A 287 -26.68 -8.53 11.99
N THR A 288 -25.87 -7.52 12.30
CA THR A 288 -25.82 -6.85 13.60
C THR A 288 -25.81 -5.34 13.46
N ASN A 289 -26.18 -4.66 14.53
CA ASN A 289 -26.25 -3.20 14.60
C ASN A 289 -24.97 -2.62 15.19
N VAL A 290 -24.70 -1.35 14.90
CA VAL A 290 -23.54 -0.58 15.40
C VAL A 290 -23.42 -0.59 16.91
N GLY A 291 -24.57 -0.65 17.62
CA GLY A 291 -24.59 -0.71 19.09
C GLY A 291 -23.78 -1.86 19.68
N ALA A 292 -23.62 -2.97 18.94
CA ALA A 292 -22.84 -4.12 19.39
C ALA A 292 -21.32 -3.86 19.42
N LEU A 293 -20.82 -2.84 18.71
CA LEU A 293 -19.40 -2.47 18.68
C LEU A 293 -19.01 -1.52 19.80
N ILE A 294 -19.96 -0.94 20.50
CA ILE A 294 -19.69 0.06 21.53
C ILE A 294 -19.36 -0.66 22.83
N HIS A 295 -18.09 -0.76 23.16
CA HIS A 295 -17.63 -1.41 24.38
C HIS A 295 -17.32 -0.43 25.52
N HIS A 296 -16.91 0.80 25.18
CA HIS A 296 -16.48 1.81 26.14
C HIS A 296 -17.01 3.18 25.79
N ARG A 297 -17.32 3.96 26.82
CA ARG A 297 -17.63 5.39 26.67
C ARG A 297 -16.32 6.12 26.31
N PRO A 298 -16.31 6.94 25.24
CA PRO A 298 -15.12 7.70 24.87
C PRO A 298 -14.82 8.80 25.89
N ASP A 299 -13.54 9.21 25.97
CA ASP A 299 -13.18 10.42 26.66
C ASP A 299 -13.80 11.62 25.92
N VAL A 300 -14.48 12.49 26.64
CA VAL A 300 -15.20 13.63 26.09
C VAL A 300 -14.62 14.94 26.60
N LEU A 301 -14.83 16.00 25.83
CA LEU A 301 -14.61 17.38 26.26
C LEU A 301 -15.96 18.01 26.57
N TYR A 302 -16.01 18.82 27.63
CA TYR A 302 -17.23 19.55 27.99
C TYR A 302 -17.20 20.95 27.38
N GLU A 303 -18.36 21.44 26.94
CA GLU A 303 -18.51 22.79 26.36
C GLU A 303 -17.95 23.87 27.28
N SER A 304 -18.16 23.69 28.58
CA SER A 304 -17.68 24.61 29.63
C SER A 304 -17.34 23.86 30.92
N GLY A 305 -16.53 24.46 31.77
CA GLY A 305 -16.18 23.91 33.08
C GLY A 305 -14.93 23.07 33.13
N MET A 306 -14.23 22.90 32.01
CA MET A 306 -12.87 22.31 31.97
C MET A 306 -11.80 23.38 32.09
N THR A 307 -10.70 23.03 32.72
CA THR A 307 -9.49 23.86 32.75
C THR A 307 -8.51 23.45 31.65
N ARG A 308 -7.58 24.34 31.34
CA ARG A 308 -6.49 24.02 30.40
C ARG A 308 -5.69 22.80 30.88
N ALA A 309 -5.51 22.64 32.20
CA ALA A 309 -4.81 21.50 32.76
C ALA A 309 -5.52 20.17 32.45
N ASP A 310 -6.85 20.15 32.53
CA ASP A 310 -7.67 18.96 32.24
C ASP A 310 -7.52 18.56 30.75
N VAL A 311 -7.52 19.54 29.86
CA VAL A 311 -7.34 19.31 28.41
C VAL A 311 -5.93 18.80 28.10
N ASP A 312 -4.89 19.35 28.73
CA ASP A 312 -3.52 18.88 28.57
C ASP A 312 -3.33 17.47 29.14
N ASP A 313 -4.01 17.13 30.24
CA ASP A 313 -3.99 15.80 30.83
C ASP A 313 -4.68 14.77 29.91
N LEU A 314 -5.83 15.09 29.33
CA LEU A 314 -6.49 14.26 28.30
C LEU A 314 -5.59 14.05 27.07
N LEU A 315 -4.85 15.08 26.66
CA LEU A 315 -3.92 14.98 25.56
C LEU A 315 -2.67 14.13 25.89
N THR A 316 -2.28 14.02 27.14
CA THR A 316 -1.12 13.23 27.57
C THR A 316 -1.48 11.78 27.86
N ARG A 317 -2.59 11.53 28.54
CA ARG A 317 -3.06 10.18 28.91
C ARG A 317 -3.57 9.39 27.70
N GLY A 318 -4.35 10.04 26.82
CA GLY A 318 -5.05 9.38 25.73
C GLY A 318 -4.19 9.19 24.47
N THR A 319 -4.39 8.08 23.78
CA THR A 319 -3.88 7.84 22.42
C THR A 319 -4.91 8.15 21.33
N TYR A 320 -6.07 8.66 21.73
CA TYR A 320 -7.19 8.95 20.82
C TYR A 320 -6.84 10.03 19.81
N ARG A 321 -7.38 9.90 18.60
CA ARG A 321 -7.13 10.85 17.49
C ARG A 321 -8.04 12.08 17.52
N GLY A 322 -9.04 12.11 18.37
CA GLY A 322 -9.93 13.23 18.56
C GLY A 322 -10.95 12.95 19.66
N PHE A 323 -11.68 13.98 20.04
CA PHE A 323 -12.58 13.98 21.19
C PHE A 323 -13.93 14.53 20.80
N PRO A 324 -15.03 13.86 21.17
CA PRO A 324 -16.37 14.44 21.09
C PRO A 324 -16.50 15.59 22.10
N VAL A 325 -17.22 16.62 21.74
CA VAL A 325 -17.56 17.73 22.61
C VAL A 325 -19.03 17.59 23.02
N VAL A 326 -19.31 17.51 24.32
CA VAL A 326 -20.64 17.39 24.88
C VAL A 326 -20.93 18.59 25.77
N ARG A 327 -22.21 18.85 26.05
CA ARG A 327 -22.65 20.05 26.78
C ARG A 327 -22.13 20.11 28.21
N SER A 328 -22.32 19.06 29.00
CA SER A 328 -21.86 18.99 30.37
C SER A 328 -21.73 17.54 30.84
N GLU A 329 -21.16 17.32 32.02
CA GLU A 329 -21.02 16.00 32.62
C GLU A 329 -22.38 15.32 32.90
N SER A 330 -23.42 16.11 33.13
CA SER A 330 -24.79 15.62 33.36
C SER A 330 -25.63 15.55 32.08
N ASP A 331 -25.25 16.27 31.03
CA ASP A 331 -25.97 16.33 29.77
C ASP A 331 -25.03 15.96 28.61
N ASP A 332 -25.10 14.69 28.22
CA ASP A 332 -24.28 14.11 27.11
C ASP A 332 -24.73 14.56 25.71
N THR A 333 -25.46 15.68 25.60
CA THR A 333 -25.87 16.22 24.30
C THR A 333 -24.63 16.56 23.48
N LEU A 334 -24.50 15.95 22.30
CA LEU A 334 -23.37 16.17 21.39
C LEU A 334 -23.42 17.58 20.79
N ILE A 335 -22.35 18.34 20.93
CA ILE A 335 -22.19 19.67 20.34
C ILE A 335 -21.29 19.60 19.09
N GLY A 336 -20.26 18.78 19.11
CA GLY A 336 -19.35 18.66 17.99
C GLY A 336 -18.23 17.66 18.24
N TYR A 337 -17.21 17.74 17.39
CA TYR A 337 -16.02 16.89 17.46
C TYR A 337 -14.78 17.72 17.18
N ILE A 338 -13.70 17.48 17.90
CA ILE A 338 -12.40 18.13 17.65
C ILE A 338 -11.32 17.08 17.44
N ALA A 339 -10.55 17.24 16.36
CA ALA A 339 -9.41 16.35 16.13
C ALA A 339 -8.25 16.74 17.07
N ARG A 340 -7.51 15.73 17.54
CA ARG A 340 -6.36 15.93 18.44
C ARG A 340 -5.27 16.83 17.85
N SER A 341 -5.06 16.77 16.54
CA SER A 341 -4.13 17.64 15.82
C SER A 341 -4.55 19.10 15.96
N ASP A 342 -5.83 19.37 15.80
CA ASP A 342 -6.40 20.71 15.77
C ASP A 342 -6.45 21.29 17.17
N LEU A 343 -6.80 20.45 18.15
CA LEU A 343 -6.75 20.82 19.57
C LEU A 343 -5.31 21.18 20.02
N ARG A 344 -4.31 20.38 19.63
CA ARG A 344 -2.91 20.69 19.92
C ARG A 344 -2.43 21.96 19.22
N TYR A 345 -2.86 22.17 17.98
CA TYR A 345 -2.52 23.37 17.23
C TYR A 345 -3.16 24.60 17.86
N ALA A 346 -4.43 24.54 18.20
CA ALA A 346 -5.17 25.60 18.86
C ALA A 346 -4.52 26.02 20.19
N LEU A 347 -4.15 25.03 21.02
CA LEU A 347 -3.45 25.30 22.29
C LEU A 347 -2.04 25.92 22.12
N LYS A 348 -1.35 25.61 21.01
CA LYS A 348 -0.06 26.24 20.70
C LYS A 348 -0.18 27.66 20.18
N GLN A 349 -1.26 27.96 19.47
CA GLN A 349 -1.50 29.27 18.85
C GLN A 349 -2.14 30.24 19.83
N SER A 350 -2.79 29.73 20.88
CA SER A 350 -3.39 30.54 21.94
C SER A 350 -2.30 31.25 22.76
N PRO A 351 -2.57 32.47 23.26
CA PRO A 351 -1.64 33.16 24.17
C PRO A 351 -1.32 32.27 25.38
N PRO A 352 -0.15 32.45 26.00
CA PRO A 352 0.24 31.68 27.19
C PRO A 352 -0.69 32.02 28.36
N VAL A 353 -1.70 31.21 28.55
CA VAL A 353 -2.70 31.36 29.63
C VAL A 353 -2.34 30.40 30.78
N PRO A 354 -2.55 30.77 32.03
CA PRO A 354 -2.31 29.88 33.17
C PRO A 354 -3.10 28.57 33.07
N PHE A 355 -2.57 27.50 33.67
CA PHE A 355 -3.16 26.14 33.58
C PHE A 355 -4.57 26.06 34.21
N ASN A 356 -4.92 26.96 35.12
CA ASN A 356 -6.22 27.01 35.79
C ASN A 356 -7.28 27.80 35.02
N ASN A 357 -6.96 28.39 33.87
CA ASN A 357 -7.95 29.12 33.10
C ASN A 357 -9.03 28.20 32.52
N PRO A 358 -10.30 28.61 32.60
CA PRO A 358 -11.39 27.86 31.98
C PRO A 358 -11.27 27.89 30.46
N VAL A 359 -11.60 26.74 29.85
CA VAL A 359 -11.62 26.54 28.40
C VAL A 359 -13.07 26.36 27.94
N ARG A 360 -13.44 27.02 26.85
CA ARG A 360 -14.75 26.89 26.21
C ARG A 360 -14.60 26.26 24.82
N PHE A 361 -15.61 25.44 24.47
CA PHE A 361 -15.70 24.76 23.19
C PHE A 361 -17.02 25.05 22.48
N THR A 362 -17.50 26.28 22.50
CA THR A 362 -18.76 26.65 21.86
C THR A 362 -18.54 26.87 20.35
N PRO A 363 -19.14 26.07 19.45
CA PRO A 363 -18.94 26.21 18.01
C PRO A 363 -19.39 27.59 17.51
N ALA A 364 -18.60 28.16 16.60
CA ALA A 364 -18.91 29.44 15.99
C ALA A 364 -20.25 29.38 15.23
N GLY A 365 -21.19 30.20 15.58
CA GLY A 365 -22.55 30.26 15.00
C GLY A 365 -23.67 29.82 15.92
N THR A 366 -23.39 29.11 17.03
CA THR A 366 -24.42 28.68 17.96
C THR A 366 -25.03 29.88 18.70
N GLU A 367 -24.23 30.89 19.01
CA GLU A 367 -24.73 32.15 19.61
C GLU A 367 -25.64 32.93 18.67
N ALA A 368 -25.30 33.02 17.39
CA ALA A 368 -26.14 33.69 16.38
C ALA A 368 -27.48 32.97 16.20
N PHE A 369 -27.48 31.63 16.24
CA PHE A 369 -28.71 30.84 16.15
C PHE A 369 -29.56 30.94 17.44
N ALA A 370 -28.91 30.94 18.60
CA ALA A 370 -29.59 31.12 19.88
C ALA A 370 -30.25 32.52 20.00
N LEU A 371 -29.55 33.57 19.57
CA LEU A 371 -30.10 34.93 19.47
C LEU A 371 -31.27 35.03 18.48
N ALA A 372 -31.14 34.41 17.31
CA ALA A 372 -32.20 34.37 16.30
C ALA A 372 -33.45 33.60 16.79
N SER A 373 -33.24 32.49 17.51
CA SER A 373 -34.35 31.71 18.10
C SER A 373 -35.03 32.41 19.27
N ALA A 374 -34.26 33.10 20.11
CA ALA A 374 -34.81 33.91 21.20
C ALA A 374 -35.64 35.08 20.66
N GLN A 375 -35.23 35.73 19.58
CA GLN A 375 -35.99 36.77 18.90
C GLN A 375 -37.27 36.22 18.23
N ALA A 376 -37.26 34.99 17.74
CA ALA A 376 -38.41 34.34 17.14
C ALA A 376 -39.51 33.95 18.18
N HIS A 377 -39.11 33.71 19.43
CA HIS A 377 -40.04 33.32 20.52
C HIS A 377 -40.50 34.46 21.42
N GLY A 378 -40.14 35.71 21.11
CA GLY A 378 -40.77 36.90 21.72
C GLY A 378 -40.44 37.11 23.19
N GLU A 379 -39.39 36.56 23.75
CA GLU A 379 -38.93 36.93 25.08
C GLU A 379 -38.22 38.29 25.05
N PRO A 380 -38.58 39.24 25.97
CA PRO A 380 -37.99 40.56 25.97
C PRO A 380 -36.55 40.50 26.48
N THR A 381 -35.62 40.51 25.55
CA THR A 381 -34.21 40.65 25.88
C THR A 381 -33.97 42.00 26.53
N SER A 382 -33.61 42.03 27.81
CA SER A 382 -33.12 43.25 28.44
C SER A 382 -31.89 43.75 27.73
N MET A 383 -32.03 44.90 27.07
CA MET A 383 -30.98 45.62 26.38
C MET A 383 -29.79 45.87 27.31
N LEU A 384 -28.67 45.22 27.07
CA LEU A 384 -27.34 45.76 27.41
C LEU A 384 -26.86 46.57 26.22
N SER A 385 -27.24 47.84 26.24
CA SER A 385 -26.76 48.85 25.30
C SER A 385 -25.32 49.20 25.62
N HIS A 386 -24.37 48.70 24.83
CA HIS A 386 -23.06 49.34 24.75
C HIS A 386 -23.12 50.52 23.78
N THR A 387 -23.40 51.70 24.37
CA THR A 387 -23.22 52.99 23.68
C THR A 387 -21.75 53.30 23.64
N THR A 388 -21.20 53.32 22.46
CA THR A 388 -19.87 53.89 22.19
C THR A 388 -19.93 55.39 22.35
N THR A 389 -19.48 55.94 23.47
CA THR A 389 -19.10 57.34 23.59
C THR A 389 -17.59 57.46 23.62
N VAL A 390 -17.06 58.03 22.55
CA VAL A 390 -15.71 58.56 22.51
C VAL A 390 -15.64 59.77 23.42
N THR A 391 -14.81 59.73 24.47
CA THR A 391 -13.98 60.87 24.96
C THR A 391 -13.30 60.50 26.29
N GLU A 392 -12.05 60.98 26.35
CA GLU A 392 -11.16 61.21 27.52
C GLU A 392 -10.24 60.08 27.96
N GLN A 393 -8.97 60.36 27.78
CA GLN A 393 -7.82 59.67 28.39
C GLN A 393 -7.90 59.70 29.93
N PRO A 394 -7.75 58.56 30.60
CA PRO A 394 -7.37 58.52 31.99
C PRO A 394 -5.89 58.07 32.13
N ARG A 395 -5.30 58.71 33.13
CA ARG A 395 -3.97 58.54 33.71
C ARG A 395 -3.57 57.08 33.89
N GLU A 396 -2.25 56.88 33.63
CA GLU A 396 -1.46 55.76 34.14
C GLU A 396 -1.46 55.75 35.68
N GLU A 397 -2.26 54.88 36.29
CA GLU A 397 -2.05 54.32 37.63
C GLU A 397 -3.17 53.28 37.87
N ASP A 398 -2.73 52.02 38.18
CA ASP A 398 -3.55 50.88 38.57
C ASP A 398 -4.27 50.11 37.44
N MET A 399 -3.48 49.52 36.54
CA MET A 399 -3.98 48.41 35.70
C MET A 399 -3.56 47.09 36.35
N GLU A 400 -4.31 46.67 37.36
CA GLU A 400 -4.44 45.27 37.72
C GLU A 400 -5.14 44.57 36.55
N VAL A 401 -4.36 44.05 35.62
CA VAL A 401 -4.85 43.29 34.48
C VAL A 401 -5.36 41.97 35.03
N THR A 402 -6.64 41.93 35.39
CA THR A 402 -7.39 40.69 35.57
C THR A 402 -7.56 40.05 34.21
N PHE A 403 -6.54 39.29 33.76
CA PHE A 403 -6.64 38.37 32.63
C PHE A 403 -7.53 37.19 33.05
N SER A 404 -8.83 37.33 32.93
CA SER A 404 -9.80 36.25 32.92
C SER A 404 -10.46 36.22 31.53
N GLU A 405 -9.68 36.14 30.48
CA GLU A 405 -10.22 35.75 29.18
C GLU A 405 -10.30 34.22 29.18
N ASP A 406 -11.52 33.68 29.22
CA ASP A 406 -11.80 32.28 28.97
C ASP A 406 -11.15 31.91 27.61
N LEU A 407 -10.40 30.83 27.59
CA LEU A 407 -9.79 30.33 26.35
C LEU A 407 -10.85 29.70 25.45
N ASP A 408 -11.31 30.43 24.44
CA ASP A 408 -12.31 29.89 23.49
C ASP A 408 -11.62 29.08 22.37
N LEU A 409 -11.90 27.79 22.34
CA LEU A 409 -11.47 26.83 21.30
C LEU A 409 -12.63 26.40 20.38
N GLY A 410 -13.78 27.05 20.46
CA GLY A 410 -14.98 26.71 19.68
C GLY A 410 -14.80 26.79 18.18
N ALA A 411 -13.94 27.70 17.70
CA ALA A 411 -13.63 27.85 16.28
C ALA A 411 -12.97 26.58 15.65
N TRP A 412 -12.41 25.70 16.46
CA TRP A 412 -11.74 24.46 16.03
C TRP A 412 -12.63 23.22 16.17
N VAL A 413 -13.83 23.38 16.71
CA VAL A 413 -14.81 22.30 16.87
C VAL A 413 -15.56 22.14 15.55
N ASP A 414 -15.58 20.93 15.01
CA ASP A 414 -16.46 20.56 13.90
C ASP A 414 -17.89 20.37 14.43
N PRO A 415 -18.85 21.25 14.07
CA PRO A 415 -20.22 21.17 14.57
C PRO A 415 -21.06 20.10 13.85
N THR A 416 -20.56 19.52 12.75
CA THR A 416 -21.29 18.56 11.92
C THR A 416 -20.51 17.27 11.70
N PRO A 417 -20.08 16.57 12.78
CA PRO A 417 -19.40 15.30 12.63
C PRO A 417 -20.33 14.24 12.04
N LEU A 418 -19.75 13.20 11.46
CA LEU A 418 -20.54 12.05 11.00
C LEU A 418 -21.14 11.31 12.19
N ILE A 419 -22.46 11.19 12.18
CA ILE A 419 -23.25 10.57 13.25
C ILE A 419 -24.10 9.42 12.70
N VAL A 420 -24.30 8.38 13.52
CA VAL A 420 -25.20 7.26 13.27
C VAL A 420 -25.97 6.91 14.53
N GLN A 421 -27.07 6.18 14.38
CA GLN A 421 -27.84 5.66 15.51
C GLN A 421 -27.34 4.27 15.93
N PRO A 422 -27.51 3.84 17.20
CA PRO A 422 -27.12 2.50 17.64
C PRO A 422 -27.81 1.36 16.86
N GLN A 423 -29.00 1.61 16.33
CA GLN A 423 -29.80 0.66 15.56
C GLN A 423 -29.39 0.58 14.09
N THR A 424 -28.48 1.44 13.63
CA THR A 424 -28.00 1.42 12.25
C THR A 424 -27.27 0.11 11.96
N ASP A 425 -27.57 -0.52 10.83
CA ASP A 425 -26.93 -1.76 10.40
C ASP A 425 -25.42 -1.55 10.23
N LEU A 426 -24.63 -2.52 10.64
CA LEU A 426 -23.17 -2.44 10.60
C LEU A 426 -22.64 -2.40 9.17
N GLU A 427 -23.37 -2.99 8.21
CA GLU A 427 -23.09 -2.93 6.77
C GLU A 427 -23.04 -1.49 6.27
N VAL A 428 -24.01 -0.66 6.67
CA VAL A 428 -24.06 0.76 6.27
C VAL A 428 -22.85 1.51 6.80
N VAL A 429 -22.47 1.25 8.05
CA VAL A 429 -21.30 1.90 8.67
C VAL A 429 -20.00 1.41 8.04
N SER A 430 -19.90 0.12 7.69
CA SER A 430 -18.79 -0.43 6.92
C SER A 430 -18.65 0.28 5.57
N ASP A 431 -19.75 0.48 4.86
CA ASP A 431 -19.80 1.21 3.59
C ASP A 431 -19.40 2.68 3.74
N MET A 432 -19.81 3.34 4.83
CA MET A 432 -19.38 4.71 5.14
C MET A 432 -17.85 4.77 5.34
N PHE A 433 -17.26 3.81 6.06
CA PHE A 433 -15.80 3.73 6.21
C PHE A 433 -15.08 3.46 4.89
N LYS A 434 -15.63 2.57 4.04
CA LYS A 434 -15.06 2.24 2.72
C LYS A 434 -15.08 3.43 1.76
N ARG A 435 -16.24 4.06 1.60
CA ARG A 435 -16.47 5.08 0.55
C ARG A 435 -16.06 6.49 0.96
N MET A 436 -16.34 6.89 2.21
CA MET A 436 -16.06 8.24 2.69
C MET A 436 -14.72 8.34 3.42
N GLY A 437 -14.23 7.23 3.97
CA GLY A 437 -12.95 7.16 4.70
C GLY A 437 -12.89 8.01 5.98
N PRO A 438 -13.96 8.13 6.78
CA PRO A 438 -13.92 8.89 8.01
C PRO A 438 -12.95 8.25 9.00
N ARG A 439 -12.39 9.04 9.89
CA ARG A 439 -11.49 8.52 10.95
C ARG A 439 -12.25 7.86 12.09
N ALA A 440 -13.42 8.40 12.37
CA ALA A 440 -14.34 7.95 13.42
C ALA A 440 -15.76 8.36 13.05
N ILE A 441 -16.74 7.61 13.52
CA ILE A 441 -18.17 7.90 13.40
C ILE A 441 -18.72 7.93 14.83
N LEU A 442 -19.46 8.99 15.16
CA LEU A 442 -20.07 9.14 16.47
C LEU A 442 -21.42 8.43 16.49
N VAL A 443 -21.70 7.73 17.57
CA VAL A 443 -22.99 7.06 17.76
C VAL A 443 -23.81 7.86 18.77
N ILE A 444 -24.97 8.33 18.34
CA ILE A 444 -25.85 9.15 19.12
C ILE A 444 -27.23 8.52 19.22
N GLU A 445 -27.86 8.70 20.37
CA GLU A 445 -29.24 8.33 20.59
C GLU A 445 -29.99 9.52 21.21
N TYR A 446 -31.07 9.95 20.55
CA TYR A 446 -31.84 11.14 20.96
C TYR A 446 -30.96 12.40 21.21
N GLY A 447 -29.94 12.62 20.39
CA GLY A 447 -29.02 13.76 20.52
C GLY A 447 -27.91 13.58 21.57
N ARG A 448 -27.91 12.49 22.33
CA ARG A 448 -26.91 12.17 23.35
C ARG A 448 -25.84 11.24 22.81
N LEU A 449 -24.61 11.48 23.19
CA LEU A 449 -23.48 10.64 22.79
C LEU A 449 -23.55 9.30 23.51
N VAL A 450 -23.65 8.22 22.74
CA VAL A 450 -23.60 6.83 23.22
C VAL A 450 -22.18 6.27 23.09
N GLY A 451 -21.49 6.57 21.99
CA GLY A 451 -20.17 6.04 21.76
C GLY A 451 -19.51 6.57 20.51
N ILE A 452 -18.35 6.00 20.21
CA ILE A 452 -17.56 6.27 19.01
C ILE A 452 -17.14 4.94 18.38
N VAL A 453 -17.26 4.85 17.08
CA VAL A 453 -16.82 3.69 16.30
C VAL A 453 -15.71 4.11 15.37
N THR A 454 -14.62 3.34 15.37
CA THR A 454 -13.47 3.54 14.50
C THR A 454 -13.27 2.34 13.57
N ILE A 455 -12.48 2.53 12.52
CA ILE A 455 -12.08 1.41 11.62
C ILE A 455 -11.47 0.24 12.42
N LYS A 456 -10.74 0.52 13.52
CA LYS A 456 -10.14 -0.53 14.34
C LYS A 456 -11.17 -1.40 15.04
N ASP A 457 -12.26 -0.80 15.52
CA ASP A 457 -13.33 -1.52 16.19
C ASP A 457 -14.08 -2.42 15.21
N LEU A 458 -14.36 -1.90 14.01
CA LEU A 458 -14.93 -2.68 12.90
C LEU A 458 -14.03 -3.85 12.51
N LEU A 459 -12.74 -3.62 12.32
CA LEU A 459 -11.78 -4.68 11.96
C LEU A 459 -11.61 -5.72 13.07
N ARG A 460 -11.66 -5.30 14.33
CA ARG A 460 -11.64 -6.24 15.46
C ARG A 460 -12.87 -7.14 15.42
N TYR A 461 -14.04 -6.56 15.21
CA TYR A 461 -15.28 -7.31 15.10
C TYR A 461 -15.27 -8.29 13.91
N ILE A 462 -14.79 -7.85 12.73
CA ILE A 462 -14.61 -8.73 11.56
C ILE A 462 -13.68 -9.90 11.91
N ALA A 463 -12.55 -9.62 12.54
CA ALA A 463 -11.60 -10.67 12.93
C ALA A 463 -12.21 -11.65 13.96
N GLU A 464 -13.00 -11.18 14.91
CA GLU A 464 -13.70 -12.02 15.88
C GLU A 464 -14.75 -12.91 15.18
N MET A 465 -15.50 -12.35 14.22
CA MET A 465 -16.46 -13.11 13.41
C MET A 465 -15.78 -14.15 12.53
N GLU A 466 -14.70 -13.81 11.86
CA GLU A 466 -13.91 -14.76 11.05
C GLU A 466 -13.35 -15.90 11.92
N HIS A 467 -12.85 -15.59 13.11
CA HIS A 467 -12.39 -16.60 14.06
C HIS A 467 -13.51 -17.49 14.60
N ALA A 468 -14.71 -16.93 14.77
CA ALA A 468 -15.88 -17.69 15.23
C ALA A 468 -16.47 -18.59 14.15
N TYR A 469 -16.45 -18.14 12.87
CA TYR A 469 -17.04 -18.87 11.74
C TYR A 469 -16.10 -19.89 11.08
N SER A 470 -14.80 -19.68 11.14
CA SER A 470 -13.78 -20.56 10.54
C SER A 470 -12.57 -20.74 11.44
N PRO A 471 -12.69 -21.47 12.56
CA PRO A 471 -11.54 -21.80 13.38
C PRO A 471 -10.52 -22.68 12.64
N ASP A 472 -10.94 -23.38 11.57
CA ASP A 472 -10.09 -24.26 10.77
C ASP A 472 -9.61 -23.64 9.44
N GLU A 473 -10.36 -22.76 8.78
CA GLU A 473 -9.93 -22.18 7.49
C GLU A 473 -8.73 -21.24 7.66
N THR A 474 -8.67 -20.45 8.70
CA THR A 474 -7.47 -19.65 9.02
C THR A 474 -6.27 -20.53 9.37
N ARG A 475 -6.48 -21.73 9.92
CA ARG A 475 -5.43 -22.73 10.09
C ARG A 475 -5.10 -23.48 8.81
N VAL A 476 -6.08 -23.75 7.93
CA VAL A 476 -5.88 -24.52 6.70
C VAL A 476 -5.22 -23.71 5.60
N ASP A 477 -5.59 -22.44 5.38
CA ASP A 477 -4.87 -21.53 4.46
C ASP A 477 -3.42 -21.26 4.95
N PHE A 478 -3.16 -21.41 6.23
CA PHE A 478 -1.82 -21.33 6.82
C PHE A 478 -1.11 -22.70 6.94
N ALA A 479 -1.81 -23.81 6.94
CA ALA A 479 -1.24 -25.13 7.25
C ALA A 479 -0.84 -25.96 6.03
N ILE A 480 -1.42 -25.72 4.84
CA ILE A 480 -1.06 -26.47 3.65
C ILE A 480 0.25 -25.96 3.07
N GLY A 481 1.36 -26.53 3.49
CA GLY A 481 2.70 -26.33 2.92
C GLY A 481 3.56 -25.23 3.57
N THR A 482 3.21 -24.75 4.75
CA THR A 482 3.95 -23.64 5.42
C THR A 482 5.15 -24.09 6.24
N GLY A 483 5.26 -25.38 6.58
CA GLY A 483 6.28 -25.86 7.52
C GLY A 483 7.64 -26.22 6.91
N GLU A 484 7.71 -26.53 5.63
CA GLU A 484 8.94 -27.09 5.05
C GLU A 484 10.01 -26.04 4.75
N LEU A 485 9.65 -24.94 4.09
CA LEU A 485 10.62 -23.87 3.78
C LEU A 485 11.07 -23.15 5.06
N GLU A 486 10.15 -22.90 5.98
CA GLU A 486 10.45 -22.27 7.27
C GLU A 486 11.41 -23.16 8.08
N ARG A 487 11.16 -24.47 8.15
CA ARG A 487 12.07 -25.44 8.77
C ARG A 487 13.43 -25.50 8.09
N LEU A 488 13.48 -25.49 6.76
CA LEU A 488 14.75 -25.48 6.03
C LEU A 488 15.54 -24.19 6.28
N LEU A 489 14.85 -23.05 6.36
CA LEU A 489 15.49 -21.77 6.71
C LEU A 489 15.96 -21.75 8.16
N GLU A 490 15.23 -22.35 9.09
CA GLU A 490 15.67 -22.51 10.49
C GLU A 490 16.90 -23.39 10.60
N ILE A 491 16.90 -24.55 9.96
CA ILE A 491 18.06 -25.46 9.94
C ILE A 491 19.27 -24.76 9.30
N ALA A 492 19.08 -24.08 8.17
CA ALA A 492 20.15 -23.36 7.51
C ALA A 492 20.68 -22.22 8.38
N TRP A 493 19.80 -21.51 9.08
CA TRP A 493 20.19 -20.44 10.00
C TRP A 493 20.95 -20.94 11.21
N ASP A 494 20.48 -22.02 11.83
CA ASP A 494 21.15 -22.61 12.99
C ASP A 494 22.54 -23.12 12.60
N TRP A 495 22.66 -23.75 11.44
CA TRP A 495 23.95 -24.17 10.89
C TRP A 495 24.88 -23.00 10.59
N LEU A 496 24.37 -21.93 9.94
CA LEU A 496 25.14 -20.70 9.65
C LEU A 496 25.53 -19.95 10.91
N SER A 497 24.66 -19.88 11.91
CA SER A 497 24.94 -19.21 13.18
C SER A 497 26.00 -19.95 13.99
N ASP A 498 25.97 -21.27 13.97
CA ASP A 498 26.99 -22.08 14.62
C ASP A 498 28.34 -22.02 13.91
N TRP A 499 28.33 -21.99 12.57
CA TRP A 499 29.54 -21.77 11.77
C TRP A 499 30.12 -20.35 11.98
N ALA A 500 29.26 -19.32 12.01
CA ALA A 500 29.68 -17.95 12.27
C ALA A 500 30.27 -17.75 13.68
N ARG A 501 29.76 -18.45 14.69
CA ARG A 501 30.33 -18.45 16.07
C ARG A 501 31.72 -19.10 16.14
N GLN A 502 32.06 -19.95 15.19
CA GLN A 502 33.38 -20.59 15.10
C GLN A 502 34.42 -19.71 14.40
N LEU A 503 34.00 -18.64 13.73
CA LEU A 503 34.92 -17.70 13.08
C LEU A 503 35.50 -16.69 14.10
N PRO A 504 36.82 -16.55 14.19
CA PRO A 504 37.48 -15.72 15.22
C PRO A 504 37.19 -14.23 15.11
N PHE A 505 36.67 -13.75 13.97
CA PHE A 505 36.34 -12.36 13.73
C PHE A 505 35.01 -11.89 14.35
N VAL A 506 34.07 -12.77 14.66
CA VAL A 506 32.75 -12.40 15.19
C VAL A 506 32.77 -12.15 16.70
N GLN A 507 33.74 -12.68 17.42
CA GLN A 507 33.89 -12.44 18.86
C GLN A 507 34.32 -11.01 19.23
N LEU A 508 34.80 -10.21 18.28
CA LEU A 508 35.24 -8.84 18.52
C LEU A 508 34.11 -7.79 18.42
N SER A 509 32.98 -8.12 17.76
CA SER A 509 31.89 -7.15 17.50
C SER A 509 30.82 -7.09 18.60
N THR A 510 30.78 -8.03 19.53
CA THR A 510 29.73 -8.07 20.58
C THR A 510 30.04 -7.23 21.83
N ARG A 511 31.18 -6.53 21.88
CA ARG A 511 31.61 -5.80 23.09
C ARG A 511 31.28 -4.30 23.14
N HIS A 512 30.89 -3.65 22.06
CA HIS A 512 30.58 -2.22 22.08
C HIS A 512 29.52 -1.84 21.06
N MET A 513 28.25 -1.76 21.46
CA MET A 513 27.30 -0.70 21.07
C MET A 513 26.03 -0.79 21.93
N PRO A 514 25.81 0.17 22.85
CA PRO A 514 24.52 0.38 23.47
C PRO A 514 23.73 1.34 22.57
N PHE A 515 22.93 0.84 21.64
CA PHE A 515 21.88 1.60 21.01
C PHE A 515 20.56 0.89 21.28
N SER A 516 19.93 1.25 22.38
CA SER A 516 18.56 0.91 22.68
C SER A 516 17.66 1.83 21.84
N MET A 517 17.16 1.34 20.72
CA MET A 517 15.96 1.89 20.12
C MET A 517 14.76 1.20 20.79
N GLU A 518 14.06 1.94 21.63
CA GLU A 518 12.74 1.55 22.11
C GLU A 518 11.81 1.35 20.90
N PRO A 519 11.02 0.27 20.87
CA PRO A 519 10.01 0.09 19.84
C PRO A 519 8.88 1.09 20.09
N LEU A 520 8.61 1.93 19.10
CA LEU A 520 7.38 2.71 19.01
C LEU A 520 6.18 1.74 19.05
N ARG A 521 5.53 1.67 20.21
CA ARG A 521 4.22 1.04 20.41
C ARG A 521 3.11 1.89 19.79
#